data_f979c6e3baf4320e17d811b05b38e68f
#
_entry.id   f979c6e3baf4320e17d811b05b38e68f
#
_cell.length_a   1.000
_cell.length_b   1.000
_cell.length_c   1.000
_cell.angle_alpha   90.00
_cell.angle_beta   90.00
_cell.angle_gamma   90.00
#
_symmetry.space_group_name_H-M   'P 1'
#
loop_
_entity.id
_entity.type
_entity.pdbx_description
1 polymer ?
#
loop_
_entity_poly.entity_id
_entity_poly.type
_entity_poly.pdbx_seq_one_letter_code
_entity_poly.pdbx_strand_id
1 'polypeptide(L)'
;VALVVSLALIAMVLGFAITYVAADASDTATSATLPPSRAPSVTQPPISGTLPPRSSDPNSTVLQQLVLRQSDVKRPNSVVLSDGGAGVASAPTLDLCNGTYPSESLRVARLQVDEIDGTGGAAMSTEAVLYRDAAATSQAFSELRSVVAHCPATPVTSPVGEPTIAMKFNAAPDKSWARVAGVTRQAYDFTATDDTGASSHGIAVYLRRGRALLGLYFSSPNAAQSPVAGKTTIPSIVNLFAQRLASVPASSVGG
;
A
#
# COMPACT_ATOMS: atom_id res chain seq x y z
N VAL A 1 -16.42 -17.60 -6.81
CA VAL A 1 -15.88 -17.22 -5.48
C VAL A 1 -14.41 -16.77 -5.61
N ALA A 2 -13.63 -17.31 -6.57
CA ALA A 2 -12.22 -16.93 -6.79
C ALA A 2 -12.02 -15.51 -7.39
N LEU A 3 -13.03 -14.97 -8.09
CA LEU A 3 -12.93 -13.69 -8.81
C LEU A 3 -12.98 -12.45 -7.90
N VAL A 4 -13.51 -12.58 -6.69
CA VAL A 4 -13.69 -11.44 -5.76
C VAL A 4 -12.43 -11.19 -4.92
N VAL A 5 -11.63 -12.22 -4.67
CA VAL A 5 -10.40 -12.11 -3.87
C VAL A 5 -9.26 -11.48 -4.67
N SER A 6 -9.20 -11.75 -5.98
CA SER A 6 -8.18 -11.18 -6.86
C SER A 6 -8.25 -9.65 -7.01
N LEU A 7 -9.43 -9.06 -6.87
CA LEU A 7 -9.61 -7.61 -6.98
C LEU A 7 -9.08 -6.83 -5.76
N ALA A 8 -8.99 -7.45 -4.59
CA ALA A 8 -8.59 -6.76 -3.37
C ALA A 8 -7.07 -6.50 -3.29
N LEU A 9 -6.26 -7.35 -3.88
CA LEU A 9 -4.78 -7.23 -3.83
C LEU A 9 -4.22 -6.34 -4.95
N ILE A 10 -4.86 -6.27 -6.12
CA ILE A 10 -4.58 -5.22 -7.11
C ILE A 10 -4.81 -3.84 -6.49
N ALA A 11 -5.80 -3.73 -5.62
CA ALA A 11 -6.09 -2.49 -4.92
C ALA A 11 -4.95 -2.02 -4.01
N MET A 12 -4.05 -2.89 -3.55
CA MET A 12 -2.94 -2.50 -2.67
C MET A 12 -1.76 -1.90 -3.41
N VAL A 13 -1.46 -2.35 -4.61
CA VAL A 13 -0.39 -1.77 -5.45
C VAL A 13 -0.96 -0.82 -6.48
N LEU A 14 -2.19 -1.09 -6.96
CA LEU A 14 -2.85 -0.31 -8.00
C LEU A 14 -3.99 0.55 -7.49
N GLY A 15 -4.17 0.68 -6.18
CA GLY A 15 -5.15 1.51 -5.50
C GLY A 15 -6.34 1.98 -6.34
N PHE A 16 -7.42 1.22 -6.36
CA PHE A 16 -8.76 1.68 -6.76
C PHE A 16 -8.88 2.41 -8.12
N ALA A 17 -8.63 1.76 -9.21
CA ALA A 17 -8.99 2.29 -10.53
C ALA A 17 -10.15 1.53 -11.20
N ILE A 18 -11.01 0.83 -10.45
CA ILE A 18 -12.15 0.15 -11.06
C ILE A 18 -13.46 0.63 -10.45
N THR A 19 -13.74 1.89 -10.60
CA THR A 19 -15.11 2.37 -10.59
C THR A 19 -15.15 3.76 -11.21
N TYR A 20 -15.20 3.87 -12.52
CA TYR A 20 -15.83 4.96 -13.26
C TYR A 20 -15.48 4.84 -14.76
N VAL A 21 -16.04 3.83 -15.41
CA VAL A 21 -16.42 3.95 -16.83
C VAL A 21 -17.83 3.37 -16.94
N ALA A 22 -18.77 4.16 -16.62
CA ALA A 22 -20.14 3.97 -17.06
C ALA A 22 -20.80 5.34 -17.08
N ALA A 23 -20.76 5.97 -18.19
CA ALA A 23 -21.79 6.86 -18.70
C ALA A 23 -21.21 7.61 -19.87
N ASP A 24 -21.59 7.25 -21.03
CA ASP A 24 -22.40 7.96 -21.97
C ASP A 24 -22.42 7.17 -23.27
N ALA A 25 -23.43 6.37 -23.39
CA ALA A 25 -23.94 5.97 -24.68
C ALA A 25 -25.45 6.25 -24.67
N SER A 26 -25.81 7.44 -25.07
CA SER A 26 -27.18 7.77 -25.46
C SER A 26 -27.49 7.04 -26.74
N ASP A 27 -28.24 5.95 -26.65
CA ASP A 27 -28.95 5.41 -27.79
C ASP A 27 -30.39 5.10 -27.42
N THR A 28 -31.25 5.80 -28.12
CA THR A 28 -32.71 5.70 -28.19
C THR A 28 -33.14 4.30 -28.64
N ALA A 29 -33.79 3.55 -27.76
CA ALA A 29 -34.59 2.39 -28.17
C ALA A 29 -35.74 2.12 -27.21
N THR A 30 -36.92 2.38 -27.72
CA THR A 30 -38.22 1.73 -27.56
C THR A 30 -38.53 0.96 -26.26
N SER A 31 -39.52 1.51 -25.55
CA SER A 31 -40.18 0.95 -24.38
C SER A 31 -40.69 -0.49 -24.60
N ALA A 32 -40.13 -1.41 -23.82
CA ALA A 32 -40.79 -2.64 -23.44
C ALA A 32 -40.84 -2.70 -21.91
N THR A 33 -42.05 -2.57 -21.38
CA THR A 33 -42.33 -2.63 -19.93
C THR A 33 -42.13 -4.05 -19.45
N LEU A 34 -41.02 -4.28 -18.74
CA LEU A 34 -40.79 -5.51 -17.94
C LEU A 34 -41.13 -5.24 -16.46
N PRO A 35 -41.69 -6.22 -15.75
CA PRO A 35 -42.06 -6.07 -14.33
C PRO A 35 -40.80 -5.84 -13.48
N PRO A 36 -40.91 -5.16 -12.33
CA PRO A 36 -39.78 -4.81 -11.50
C PRO A 36 -39.12 -6.08 -10.94
N SER A 37 -37.99 -6.45 -11.51
CA SER A 37 -37.11 -7.45 -10.94
C SER A 37 -36.49 -6.87 -9.68
N ARG A 38 -36.89 -7.40 -8.54
CA ARG A 38 -36.33 -7.06 -7.22
C ARG A 38 -34.87 -7.52 -7.21
N ALA A 39 -33.96 -6.58 -7.39
CA ALA A 39 -32.53 -6.83 -7.25
C ALA A 39 -32.28 -7.42 -5.84
N PRO A 40 -31.51 -8.51 -5.70
CA PRO A 40 -31.10 -8.98 -4.40
C PRO A 40 -30.26 -7.90 -3.74
N SER A 41 -30.69 -7.45 -2.56
CA SER A 41 -29.87 -6.58 -1.71
C SER A 41 -28.62 -7.36 -1.33
N VAL A 42 -27.52 -7.07 -2.00
CA VAL A 42 -26.20 -7.54 -1.55
C VAL A 42 -25.92 -6.77 -0.27
N THR A 43 -26.15 -7.42 0.85
CA THR A 43 -25.69 -6.93 2.15
C THR A 43 -24.18 -6.99 2.13
N GLN A 44 -23.56 -5.86 1.86
CA GLN A 44 -22.13 -5.70 1.98
C GLN A 44 -21.77 -5.99 3.44
N PRO A 45 -20.86 -6.93 3.73
CA PRO A 45 -20.45 -7.17 5.11
C PRO A 45 -19.88 -5.86 5.67
N PRO A 46 -20.16 -5.54 6.94
CA PRO A 46 -19.64 -4.33 7.56
C PRO A 46 -18.12 -4.36 7.47
N ILE A 47 -17.53 -3.32 6.90
CA ILE A 47 -16.08 -3.08 6.91
C ILE A 47 -15.74 -2.75 8.38
N SER A 48 -15.57 -3.75 9.21
CA SER A 48 -15.09 -3.62 10.59
C SER A 48 -13.56 -3.71 10.57
N GLY A 49 -12.93 -2.73 9.93
CA GLY A 49 -11.48 -2.55 9.99
C GLY A 49 -11.05 -1.82 11.26
N THR A 50 -11.45 -2.31 12.42
CA THR A 50 -10.88 -1.78 13.67
C THR A 50 -9.44 -2.25 13.76
N LEU A 51 -8.50 -1.31 13.97
CA LEU A 51 -7.12 -1.67 14.30
C LEU A 51 -7.12 -2.71 15.43
N PRO A 52 -6.28 -3.74 15.37
CA PRO A 52 -6.20 -4.74 16.41
C PRO A 52 -5.97 -4.04 17.76
N PRO A 53 -6.64 -4.51 18.84
CA PRO A 53 -6.45 -3.95 20.16
C PRO A 53 -4.97 -3.98 20.51
N ARG A 54 -4.52 -3.00 21.31
CA ARG A 54 -3.13 -2.95 21.75
C ARG A 54 -2.75 -4.29 22.37
N SER A 55 -1.92 -5.02 21.67
CA SER A 55 -1.33 -6.27 22.15
C SER A 55 -0.24 -5.95 23.19
N SER A 56 -0.07 -6.82 24.17
CA SER A 56 1.10 -6.77 25.05
C SER A 56 2.40 -7.19 24.34
N ASP A 57 2.32 -7.65 23.10
CA ASP A 57 3.48 -7.96 22.27
C ASP A 57 4.26 -6.68 21.92
N PRO A 58 5.55 -6.60 22.29
CA PRO A 58 6.39 -5.43 22.01
C PRO A 58 6.48 -5.09 20.51
N ASN A 59 6.45 -6.09 19.63
CA ASN A 59 6.46 -5.86 18.18
C ASN A 59 5.20 -5.13 17.72
N SER A 60 4.02 -5.55 18.19
CA SER A 60 2.75 -4.87 17.87
C SER A 60 2.76 -3.40 18.28
N THR A 61 3.33 -3.09 19.44
CA THR A 61 3.45 -1.70 19.90
C THR A 61 4.30 -0.86 18.95
N VAL A 62 5.44 -1.39 18.51
CA VAL A 62 6.34 -0.71 17.54
C VAL A 62 5.62 -0.50 16.21
N LEU A 63 4.97 -1.53 15.68
CA LEU A 63 4.28 -1.44 14.40
C LEU A 63 3.17 -0.38 14.42
N GLN A 64 2.34 -0.36 15.48
CA GLN A 64 1.27 0.64 15.65
C GLN A 64 1.80 2.08 15.81
N GLN A 65 3.02 2.26 16.29
CA GLN A 65 3.65 3.58 16.34
C GLN A 65 4.07 4.07 14.95
N LEU A 66 4.37 3.19 14.04
CA LEU A 66 4.93 3.50 12.73
C LEU A 66 3.87 3.76 11.66
N VAL A 67 2.79 2.98 11.63
CA VAL A 67 1.76 3.11 10.61
C VAL A 67 0.90 4.36 10.77
N LEU A 68 0.11 4.66 9.75
CA LEU A 68 -0.90 5.71 9.77
C LEU A 68 -1.93 5.46 10.88
N ARG A 69 -2.36 6.51 11.54
CA ARG A 69 -3.32 6.48 12.65
C ARG A 69 -4.54 7.32 12.32
N GLN A 70 -5.67 7.03 12.95
CA GLN A 70 -6.87 7.85 12.80
C GLN A 70 -6.63 9.34 13.12
N SER A 71 -5.73 9.64 14.07
CA SER A 71 -5.34 11.02 14.39
C SER A 71 -4.54 11.73 13.30
N ASP A 72 -4.02 11.01 12.35
CA ASP A 72 -3.22 11.57 11.25
C ASP A 72 -4.09 12.04 10.08
N VAL A 73 -5.33 11.58 10.00
CA VAL A 73 -6.26 11.90 8.91
C VAL A 73 -7.38 12.81 9.37
N LYS A 74 -7.99 13.54 8.45
CA LYS A 74 -9.15 14.40 8.73
C LYS A 74 -10.43 13.64 8.43
N ARG A 75 -11.46 13.86 9.22
CA ARG A 75 -12.80 13.41 8.84
C ARG A 75 -13.24 14.08 7.52
N PRO A 76 -13.93 13.36 6.65
CA PRO A 76 -14.57 12.04 6.86
C PRO A 76 -13.64 10.83 6.69
N ASN A 77 -12.36 11.02 6.37
CA ASN A 77 -11.42 9.92 6.13
C ASN A 77 -11.21 9.05 7.39
N SER A 78 -11.01 7.77 7.16
CA SER A 78 -10.77 6.79 8.21
C SER A 78 -9.51 5.98 7.94
N VAL A 79 -8.95 5.38 8.99
CA VAL A 79 -7.84 4.43 8.90
C VAL A 79 -8.36 3.06 9.26
N VAL A 80 -8.21 2.11 8.34
CA VAL A 80 -8.68 0.74 8.49
C VAL A 80 -7.52 -0.24 8.40
N LEU A 81 -7.68 -1.41 9.01
CA LEU A 81 -6.74 -2.51 8.79
C LEU A 81 -6.89 -3.00 7.34
N SER A 82 -5.79 -3.08 6.60
CA SER A 82 -5.78 -3.68 5.27
C SER A 82 -6.17 -5.15 5.33
N ASP A 83 -6.74 -5.70 4.28
CA ASP A 83 -7.01 -7.12 4.21
C ASP A 83 -5.70 -7.93 4.37
N GLY A 84 -5.69 -8.89 5.29
CA GLY A 84 -4.47 -9.60 5.66
C GLY A 84 -3.37 -8.73 6.31
N GLY A 85 -3.66 -7.49 6.67
CA GLY A 85 -2.68 -6.49 7.11
C GLY A 85 -1.97 -6.79 8.44
N ALA A 86 -2.48 -7.73 9.26
CA ALA A 86 -1.88 -8.08 10.56
C ALA A 86 -1.01 -9.34 10.53
N GLY A 87 -0.90 -10.03 9.39
CA GLY A 87 -0.20 -11.31 9.31
C GLY A 87 1.04 -11.26 8.42
N VAL A 88 2.16 -11.83 8.88
CA VAL A 88 3.38 -11.95 8.05
C VAL A 88 3.21 -12.94 6.89
N ALA A 89 2.33 -13.93 7.04
CA ALA A 89 2.07 -14.94 6.01
C ALA A 89 0.94 -14.55 5.05
N SER A 90 0.19 -13.48 5.33
CA SER A 90 -1.02 -13.14 4.61
C SER A 90 -0.76 -12.47 3.25
N ALA A 91 0.29 -11.66 3.17
CA ALA A 91 0.67 -10.96 1.97
C ALA A 91 2.17 -10.62 1.98
N PRO A 92 2.82 -10.48 0.82
CA PRO A 92 4.18 -9.97 0.74
C PRO A 92 4.20 -8.48 1.13
N THR A 93 5.36 -8.04 1.61
CA THR A 93 5.68 -6.61 1.82
C THR A 93 6.37 -6.03 0.59
N LEU A 94 7.19 -6.85 -0.04
CA LEU A 94 7.95 -6.47 -1.22
C LEU A 94 7.36 -7.19 -2.43
N ASP A 95 6.76 -6.42 -3.32
CA ASP A 95 5.99 -6.94 -4.46
C ASP A 95 6.27 -6.21 -5.78
N LEU A 96 7.14 -5.19 -5.78
CA LEU A 96 7.46 -4.47 -7.00
C LEU A 96 7.87 -5.43 -8.11
N CYS A 97 7.35 -5.21 -9.33
CA CYS A 97 7.55 -6.05 -10.50
C CYS A 97 7.08 -7.51 -10.36
N ASN A 98 6.25 -7.82 -9.37
CA ASN A 98 5.95 -9.22 -9.00
C ASN A 98 7.22 -10.06 -8.82
N GLY A 99 8.28 -9.42 -8.32
CA GLY A 99 9.60 -10.04 -8.14
C GLY A 99 9.65 -11.03 -7.00
N THR A 100 10.72 -11.79 -6.94
CA THR A 100 11.00 -12.70 -5.83
C THR A 100 11.91 -12.00 -4.82
N TYR A 101 11.50 -12.01 -3.57
CA TYR A 101 12.20 -11.37 -2.46
C TYR A 101 12.50 -12.39 -1.35
N PRO A 102 13.68 -13.02 -1.33
CA PRO A 102 14.05 -13.99 -0.29
C PRO A 102 13.95 -13.44 1.14
N SER A 103 14.14 -12.13 1.32
CA SER A 103 13.99 -11.46 2.62
C SER A 103 12.57 -11.52 3.19
N GLU A 104 11.55 -11.76 2.39
CA GLU A 104 10.17 -11.92 2.85
C GLU A 104 10.03 -13.02 3.92
N SER A 105 10.81 -14.10 3.81
CA SER A 105 10.86 -15.18 4.80
C SER A 105 11.51 -14.79 6.14
N LEU A 106 12.13 -13.62 6.22
CA LEU A 106 12.83 -13.11 7.40
C LEU A 106 12.00 -12.10 8.19
N ARG A 107 10.76 -11.85 7.80
CA ARG A 107 9.81 -11.00 8.53
C ARG A 107 9.35 -11.72 9.79
N VAL A 108 9.21 -10.99 10.89
CA VAL A 108 8.73 -11.53 12.18
C VAL A 108 7.46 -10.86 12.68
N ALA A 109 7.15 -9.66 12.20
CA ALA A 109 5.91 -8.97 12.50
C ALA A 109 5.56 -7.99 11.37
N ARG A 110 4.26 -7.79 11.12
CA ARG A 110 3.75 -6.94 10.04
C ARG A 110 2.44 -6.28 10.46
N LEU A 111 2.26 -5.02 10.07
CA LEU A 111 1.00 -4.30 10.19
C LEU A 111 0.85 -3.38 9.00
N GLN A 112 -0.24 -3.53 8.26
CA GLN A 112 -0.59 -2.64 7.15
C GLN A 112 -1.97 -2.04 7.39
N VAL A 113 -2.10 -0.75 7.11
CA VAL A 113 -3.33 0.00 7.22
C VAL A 113 -3.52 0.90 6.02
N ASP A 114 -4.77 1.11 5.64
CA ASP A 114 -5.18 1.97 4.53
C ASP A 114 -5.89 3.21 5.05
N GLU A 115 -5.65 4.32 4.40
CA GLU A 115 -6.50 5.50 4.51
C GLU A 115 -7.63 5.37 3.50
N ILE A 116 -8.85 5.49 4.00
CA ILE A 116 -10.07 5.45 3.21
C ILE A 116 -10.76 6.80 3.28
N ASP A 117 -11.01 7.40 2.14
CA ASP A 117 -11.72 8.66 2.02
C ASP A 117 -13.25 8.48 2.21
N GLY A 118 -13.98 9.60 2.24
CA GLY A 118 -15.44 9.58 2.42
C GLY A 118 -16.22 8.92 1.30
N THR A 119 -15.59 8.57 0.18
CA THR A 119 -16.19 7.87 -0.96
C THR A 119 -15.81 6.39 -1.02
N GLY A 120 -14.95 5.93 -0.12
CA GLY A 120 -14.45 4.55 -0.07
C GLY A 120 -13.16 4.35 -0.88
N GLY A 121 -12.59 5.40 -1.43
CA GLY A 121 -11.30 5.36 -2.13
C GLY A 121 -10.11 5.39 -1.16
N ALA A 122 -9.03 4.68 -1.48
CA ALA A 122 -7.78 4.73 -0.74
C ALA A 122 -6.74 5.56 -1.51
N ALA A 123 -6.24 6.65 -0.89
CA ALA A 123 -5.18 7.46 -1.48
C ALA A 123 -3.80 7.06 -0.96
N MET A 124 -3.73 6.41 0.20
CA MET A 124 -2.49 6.03 0.84
C MET A 124 -2.64 4.76 1.69
N SER A 125 -1.61 3.93 1.64
CA SER A 125 -1.40 2.83 2.58
C SER A 125 -0.06 2.98 3.30
N THR A 126 0.03 2.46 4.53
CA THR A 126 1.29 2.35 5.26
C THR A 126 1.46 0.95 5.81
N GLU A 127 2.65 0.41 5.66
CA GLU A 127 2.99 -0.92 6.11
C GLU A 127 4.27 -0.90 6.94
N ALA A 128 4.15 -1.25 8.21
CA ALA A 128 5.31 -1.42 9.10
C ALA A 128 5.65 -2.91 9.24
N VAL A 129 6.92 -3.22 9.09
CA VAL A 129 7.45 -4.59 9.18
C VAL A 129 8.67 -4.62 10.06
N LEU A 130 8.73 -5.63 10.91
CA LEU A 130 9.94 -5.97 11.62
C LEU A 130 10.54 -7.24 11.02
N TYR A 131 11.78 -7.16 10.64
CA TYR A 131 12.58 -8.29 10.23
C TYR A 131 13.28 -8.92 11.42
N ARG A 132 13.82 -10.11 11.24
CA ARG A 132 14.58 -10.82 12.28
C ARG A 132 15.71 -9.96 12.86
N ASP A 133 16.43 -9.25 12.01
CA ASP A 133 17.57 -8.39 12.36
C ASP A 133 17.80 -7.29 11.31
N ALA A 134 18.76 -6.41 11.58
CA ALA A 134 19.13 -5.31 10.67
C ALA A 134 19.78 -5.78 9.36
N ALA A 135 20.42 -6.95 9.34
CA ALA A 135 21.00 -7.54 8.14
C ALA A 135 19.89 -7.99 7.19
N ALA A 136 18.82 -8.62 7.70
CA ALA A 136 17.64 -9.02 6.93
C ALA A 136 16.95 -7.82 6.29
N THR A 137 16.81 -6.70 7.00
CA THR A 137 16.25 -5.46 6.43
C THR A 137 17.18 -4.83 5.39
N SER A 138 18.51 -4.94 5.58
CA SER A 138 19.48 -4.50 4.56
C SER A 138 19.39 -5.32 3.30
N GLN A 139 19.18 -6.64 3.44
CA GLN A 139 18.94 -7.55 2.34
C GLN A 139 17.66 -7.13 1.56
N ALA A 140 16.55 -6.89 2.25
CA ALA A 140 15.30 -6.40 1.67
C ALA A 140 15.51 -5.15 0.80
N PHE A 141 16.28 -4.18 1.31
CA PHE A 141 16.62 -2.95 0.57
C PHE A 141 17.53 -3.21 -0.64
N SER A 142 18.40 -4.21 -0.58
CA SER A 142 19.22 -4.61 -1.71
C SER A 142 18.40 -5.30 -2.79
N GLU A 143 17.49 -6.19 -2.37
CA GLU A 143 16.57 -6.89 -3.26
C GLU A 143 15.65 -5.92 -4.01
N LEU A 144 15.06 -4.92 -3.32
CA LEU A 144 14.26 -3.87 -3.96
C LEU A 144 15.02 -3.20 -5.11
N ARG A 145 16.27 -2.77 -4.87
CA ARG A 145 17.08 -2.14 -5.93
C ARG A 145 17.36 -3.10 -7.09
N SER A 146 17.67 -4.34 -6.76
CA SER A 146 17.99 -5.36 -7.77
C SER A 146 16.78 -5.70 -8.63
N VAL A 147 15.62 -5.94 -8.02
CA VAL A 147 14.37 -6.26 -8.72
C VAL A 147 13.94 -5.10 -9.62
N VAL A 148 13.94 -3.88 -9.11
CA VAL A 148 13.57 -2.70 -9.90
C VAL A 148 14.52 -2.47 -11.08
N ALA A 149 15.83 -2.68 -10.89
CA ALA A 149 16.81 -2.53 -11.94
C ALA A 149 16.68 -3.58 -13.08
N HIS A 150 16.04 -4.70 -12.79
CA HIS A 150 15.86 -5.83 -13.74
C HIS A 150 14.38 -6.13 -13.99
N CYS A 151 13.49 -5.17 -13.69
CA CYS A 151 12.05 -5.34 -13.90
C CYS A 151 11.74 -5.63 -15.37
N PRO A 152 11.06 -6.75 -15.67
CA PRO A 152 10.69 -7.06 -17.05
C PRO A 152 9.76 -6.00 -17.64
N ALA A 153 9.95 -5.71 -18.92
CA ALA A 153 9.05 -4.82 -19.66
C ALA A 153 7.71 -5.50 -20.02
N THR A 154 7.66 -6.82 -19.92
CA THR A 154 6.46 -7.63 -20.16
C THR A 154 5.75 -7.93 -18.84
N PRO A 155 4.42 -8.16 -18.87
CA PRO A 155 3.68 -8.53 -17.67
C PRO A 155 4.25 -9.77 -16.97
N VAL A 156 4.35 -9.70 -15.66
CA VAL A 156 4.83 -10.79 -14.79
C VAL A 156 3.70 -11.18 -13.84
N THR A 157 3.43 -12.48 -13.74
CA THR A 157 2.48 -13.03 -12.76
C THR A 157 3.10 -12.98 -11.37
N SER A 158 2.33 -12.57 -10.38
CA SER A 158 2.78 -12.56 -9.00
C SER A 158 3.11 -13.98 -8.50
N PRO A 159 4.21 -14.16 -7.77
CA PRO A 159 4.54 -15.45 -7.16
C PRO A 159 3.52 -15.90 -6.09
N VAL A 160 2.65 -15.00 -5.64
CA VAL A 160 1.58 -15.30 -4.66
C VAL A 160 0.19 -15.43 -5.29
N GLY A 161 0.11 -15.52 -6.61
CA GLY A 161 -1.14 -15.81 -7.33
C GLY A 161 -1.97 -14.58 -7.68
N GLU A 162 -1.38 -13.40 -7.63
CA GLU A 162 -2.03 -12.12 -7.91
C GLU A 162 -1.74 -11.59 -9.31
N PRO A 163 -2.37 -10.47 -9.71
CA PRO A 163 -2.51 -10.19 -11.12
C PRO A 163 -1.18 -10.08 -11.83
N THR A 164 -1.23 -10.47 -13.05
CA THR A 164 -0.15 -10.24 -13.99
C THR A 164 -0.04 -8.75 -14.28
N ILE A 165 1.10 -8.14 -13.95
CA ILE A 165 1.35 -6.72 -14.18
C ILE A 165 2.67 -6.47 -14.89
N ALA A 166 2.72 -5.41 -15.70
CA ALA A 166 3.94 -4.79 -16.18
C ALA A 166 4.18 -3.48 -15.43
N MET A 167 5.38 -3.28 -14.90
CA MET A 167 5.73 -2.03 -14.22
C MET A 167 6.76 -1.25 -15.02
N LYS A 168 6.52 0.05 -15.18
CA LYS A 168 7.46 1.00 -15.77
C LYS A 168 7.82 2.04 -14.74
N PHE A 169 9.12 2.18 -14.45
CA PHE A 169 9.63 3.14 -13.48
C PHE A 169 10.01 4.46 -14.15
N ASN A 170 9.66 5.55 -13.49
CA ASN A 170 10.08 6.90 -13.81
C ASN A 170 11.36 7.27 -13.05
N ALA A 171 11.81 8.51 -13.19
CA ALA A 171 12.94 9.00 -12.41
C ALA A 171 12.59 8.97 -10.91
N ALA A 172 13.55 8.55 -10.07
CA ALA A 172 13.36 8.51 -8.63
C ALA A 172 12.87 9.87 -8.09
N PRO A 173 11.72 9.91 -7.39
CA PRO A 173 11.06 11.17 -7.04
C PRO A 173 11.74 11.90 -5.89
N ASP A 174 12.60 11.21 -5.12
CA ASP A 174 13.08 11.65 -3.82
C ASP A 174 14.44 12.35 -3.81
N LYS A 175 14.99 12.69 -4.98
CA LYS A 175 16.31 13.30 -5.09
C LYS A 175 16.47 14.60 -4.27
N SER A 176 15.41 15.41 -4.21
CA SER A 176 15.37 16.69 -3.49
C SER A 176 14.71 16.62 -2.11
N TRP A 177 14.21 15.46 -1.69
CA TRP A 177 13.49 15.36 -0.42
C TRP A 177 14.44 15.40 0.77
N ALA A 178 14.03 16.06 1.85
CA ALA A 178 14.81 16.13 3.08
C ALA A 178 15.15 14.73 3.61
N ARG A 179 16.33 14.59 4.18
CA ARG A 179 16.80 13.35 4.82
C ARG A 179 16.61 13.44 6.33
N VAL A 180 16.28 12.32 6.95
CA VAL A 180 16.22 12.18 8.40
C VAL A 180 17.41 11.32 8.85
N ALA A 181 18.16 11.81 9.82
CA ALA A 181 19.33 11.10 10.33
C ALA A 181 18.98 9.69 10.85
N GLY A 182 19.78 8.70 10.55
CA GLY A 182 19.58 7.32 10.96
C GLY A 182 18.49 6.56 10.17
N VAL A 183 17.82 7.20 9.19
CA VAL A 183 16.84 6.56 8.32
C VAL A 183 17.34 6.51 6.89
N THR A 184 17.38 5.31 6.32
CA THR A 184 17.66 5.10 4.89
C THR A 184 16.35 5.07 4.12
N ARG A 185 16.31 5.66 2.93
CA ARG A 185 15.11 5.73 2.06
C ARG A 185 15.41 5.24 0.66
N GLN A 186 14.42 4.59 0.07
CA GLN A 186 14.30 4.33 -1.37
C GLN A 186 12.89 4.73 -1.79
N ALA A 187 12.76 5.40 -2.93
CA ALA A 187 11.45 5.81 -3.46
C ALA A 187 11.39 5.49 -4.95
N TYR A 188 10.25 4.98 -5.36
CA TYR A 188 9.96 4.52 -6.71
C TYR A 188 8.68 5.17 -7.19
N ASP A 189 8.77 5.85 -8.31
CA ASP A 189 7.64 6.37 -9.07
C ASP A 189 7.41 5.43 -10.25
N PHE A 190 6.21 4.89 -10.40
CA PHE A 190 5.93 3.87 -11.40
C PHE A 190 4.52 3.95 -11.98
N THR A 191 4.39 3.41 -13.18
CA THR A 191 3.10 3.05 -13.78
C THR A 191 3.03 1.54 -13.84
N ALA A 192 1.97 0.97 -13.28
CA ALA A 192 1.66 -0.45 -13.40
C ALA A 192 0.50 -0.63 -14.40
N THR A 193 0.64 -1.61 -15.28
CA THR A 193 -0.38 -1.95 -16.28
C THR A 193 -0.72 -3.42 -16.12
N ASP A 194 -2.01 -3.73 -15.95
CA ASP A 194 -2.50 -5.10 -15.82
C ASP A 194 -2.67 -5.80 -17.20
N ASP A 195 -3.11 -7.05 -17.18
CA ASP A 195 -3.35 -7.86 -18.37
C ASP A 195 -4.55 -7.39 -19.21
N THR A 196 -5.41 -6.53 -18.68
CA THR A 196 -6.50 -5.87 -19.41
C THR A 196 -6.03 -4.60 -20.13
N GLY A 197 -4.82 -4.13 -19.86
CA GLY A 197 -4.27 -2.87 -20.34
C GLY A 197 -4.63 -1.66 -19.48
N ALA A 198 -5.36 -1.84 -18.37
CA ALA A 198 -5.61 -0.77 -17.43
C ALA A 198 -4.32 -0.37 -16.71
N SER A 199 -4.09 0.93 -16.60
CA SER A 199 -2.86 1.47 -16.01
C SER A 199 -3.16 2.35 -14.82
N SER A 200 -2.32 2.24 -13.80
CA SER A 200 -2.35 3.10 -12.61
C SER A 200 -0.97 3.67 -12.33
N HIS A 201 -0.94 4.89 -11.79
CA HIS A 201 0.28 5.57 -11.37
C HIS A 201 0.40 5.47 -9.85
N GLY A 202 1.57 5.09 -9.36
CA GLY A 202 1.86 4.97 -7.94
C GLY A 202 3.23 5.48 -7.55
N ILE A 203 3.38 5.84 -6.27
CA ILE A 203 4.66 6.06 -5.64
C ILE A 203 4.78 5.15 -4.43
N ALA A 204 5.83 4.33 -4.39
CA ALA A 204 6.20 3.51 -3.24
C ALA A 204 7.45 4.08 -2.59
N VAL A 205 7.40 4.29 -1.28
CA VAL A 205 8.54 4.78 -0.50
C VAL A 205 8.83 3.80 0.62
N TYR A 206 10.06 3.31 0.66
CA TYR A 206 10.52 2.42 1.71
C TYR A 206 11.53 3.15 2.60
N LEU A 207 11.26 3.14 3.90
CA LEU A 207 12.11 3.70 4.94
C LEU A 207 12.67 2.56 5.79
N ARG A 208 13.95 2.62 6.14
CA ARG A 208 14.61 1.60 6.92
C ARG A 208 15.40 2.20 8.10
N ARG A 209 15.26 1.56 9.27
CA ARG A 209 16.12 1.80 10.43
C ARG A 209 16.26 0.51 11.25
N GLY A 210 17.50 0.04 11.46
CA GLY A 210 17.74 -1.24 12.11
C GLY A 210 16.99 -2.37 11.43
N ARG A 211 16.24 -3.17 12.19
CA ARG A 211 15.38 -4.26 11.69
C ARG A 211 13.99 -3.83 11.21
N ALA A 212 13.66 -2.54 11.31
CA ALA A 212 12.36 -2.01 10.89
C ALA A 212 12.40 -1.50 9.44
N LEU A 213 11.39 -1.88 8.68
CA LEU A 213 11.04 -1.35 7.37
C LEU A 213 9.65 -0.72 7.46
N LEU A 214 9.47 0.45 6.85
CA LEU A 214 8.18 1.12 6.73
C LEU A 214 7.94 1.45 5.26
N GLY A 215 6.93 0.82 4.67
CA GLY A 215 6.39 1.11 3.35
C GLY A 215 5.34 2.22 3.42
N LEU A 216 5.37 3.11 2.45
CA LEU A 216 4.40 4.18 2.23
C LEU A 216 4.00 4.10 0.77
N TYR A 217 2.75 3.78 0.51
CA TYR A 217 2.22 3.56 -0.83
C TYR A 217 1.19 4.64 -1.14
N PHE A 218 1.39 5.35 -2.24
CA PHE A 218 0.50 6.41 -2.70
C PHE A 218 -0.11 5.98 -4.02
N SER A 219 -1.43 5.85 -4.04
CA SER A 219 -2.22 5.65 -5.25
C SER A 219 -2.59 7.00 -5.84
N SER A 220 -2.55 7.11 -7.16
CA SER A 220 -2.90 8.35 -7.85
C SER A 220 -2.24 9.60 -7.23
N PRO A 221 -0.90 9.66 -7.15
CA PRO A 221 -0.15 10.67 -6.38
C PRO A 221 -0.39 12.12 -6.85
N ASN A 222 -1.14 12.32 -7.92
CA ASN A 222 -1.59 13.62 -8.42
C ASN A 222 -2.95 14.04 -7.86
N ALA A 223 -3.56 13.24 -6.98
CA ALA A 223 -4.81 13.61 -6.34
C ALA A 223 -4.68 14.93 -5.58
N ALA A 224 -5.67 15.82 -5.73
CA ALA A 224 -5.64 17.19 -5.24
C ALA A 224 -5.64 17.31 -3.71
N GLN A 225 -5.84 16.23 -2.98
CA GLN A 225 -5.93 16.25 -1.51
C GLN A 225 -4.93 15.30 -0.88
N SER A 226 -4.16 15.82 0.08
CA SER A 226 -3.31 15.00 0.91
C SER A 226 -4.15 14.17 1.89
N PRO A 227 -3.94 12.85 2.00
CA PRO A 227 -4.62 12.00 2.96
C PRO A 227 -4.24 12.33 4.41
N VAL A 228 -3.10 12.99 4.63
CA VAL A 228 -2.57 13.28 5.97
C VAL A 228 -2.85 14.73 6.37
N ALA A 229 -3.48 14.92 7.50
CA ALA A 229 -3.84 16.23 8.02
C ALA A 229 -2.61 17.15 8.20
N GLY A 230 -2.71 18.36 7.68
CA GLY A 230 -1.63 19.36 7.77
C GLY A 230 -0.41 19.06 6.90
N LYS A 231 -0.47 18.04 6.04
CA LYS A 231 0.54 17.74 5.02
C LYS A 231 -0.04 17.95 3.64
N THR A 232 0.66 18.68 2.79
CA THR A 232 0.16 19.04 1.44
C THR A 232 0.93 18.37 0.31
N THR A 233 2.03 17.69 0.64
CA THR A 233 2.90 17.07 -0.35
C THR A 233 3.40 15.71 0.11
N ILE A 234 3.65 14.79 -0.81
CA ILE A 234 4.25 13.48 -0.52
C ILE A 234 5.56 13.61 0.28
N PRO A 235 6.52 14.51 -0.08
CA PRO A 235 7.72 14.70 0.72
C PRO A 235 7.43 15.05 2.18
N SER A 236 6.42 15.88 2.44
CA SER A 236 6.06 16.26 3.81
C SER A 236 5.45 15.10 4.62
N ILE A 237 4.70 14.22 3.97
CA ILE A 237 4.18 12.99 4.55
C ILE A 237 5.34 12.04 4.84
N VAL A 238 6.19 11.78 3.87
CA VAL A 238 7.36 10.89 4.02
C VAL A 238 8.27 11.37 5.15
N ASN A 239 8.49 12.68 5.26
CA ASN A 239 9.30 13.24 6.35
C ASN A 239 8.66 13.00 7.72
N LEU A 240 7.34 13.10 7.86
CA LEU A 240 6.62 12.76 9.10
C LEU A 240 6.91 11.31 9.52
N PHE A 241 6.76 10.38 8.60
CA PHE A 241 6.97 8.96 8.88
C PHE A 241 8.45 8.60 9.10
N ALA A 242 9.37 9.25 8.40
CA ALA A 242 10.79 9.10 8.65
C ALA A 242 11.18 9.59 10.05
N GLN A 243 10.61 10.70 10.52
CA GLN A 243 10.80 11.18 11.89
C GLN A 243 10.21 10.21 12.92
N ARG A 244 9.03 9.63 12.67
CA ARG A 244 8.46 8.58 13.53
C ARG A 244 9.40 7.39 13.64
N LEU A 245 9.89 6.89 12.51
CA LEU A 245 10.83 5.78 12.50
C LEU A 245 12.14 6.14 13.23
N ALA A 246 12.64 7.36 13.06
CA ALA A 246 13.82 7.84 13.78
C ALA A 246 13.60 7.93 15.30
N SER A 247 12.39 8.21 15.75
CA SER A 247 12.05 8.36 17.18
C SER A 247 11.82 7.03 17.91
N VAL A 248 11.66 5.92 17.20
CA VAL A 248 11.53 4.60 17.84
C VAL A 248 12.81 4.29 18.61
N PRO A 249 12.75 3.81 19.86
CA PRO A 249 13.95 3.44 20.62
C PRO A 249 14.83 2.42 19.88
N ALA A 250 16.14 2.62 19.89
CA ALA A 250 17.08 1.72 19.23
C ALA A 250 16.94 0.27 19.71
N SER A 251 16.66 0.08 21.00
CA SER A 251 16.40 -1.24 21.60
C SER A 251 15.20 -1.97 20.97
N SER A 252 14.24 -1.25 20.41
CA SER A 252 13.03 -1.84 19.79
C SER A 252 13.24 -2.24 18.33
N VAL A 253 14.17 -1.57 17.64
CA VAL A 253 14.42 -1.82 16.21
C VAL A 253 15.78 -2.47 15.96
N GLY A 254 16.53 -2.81 16.98
CA GLY A 254 17.83 -3.44 16.86
C GLY A 254 18.81 -2.53 16.13
N GLY A 255 19.54 -1.73 16.84
CA GLY A 255 20.64 -0.90 16.33
C GLY A 255 21.96 -1.63 16.38
#